data_0a0313c2f2348af47e3e504588687dba
#
_entry.id   0a0313c2f2348af47e3e504588687dba
#
_cell.length_a   1.000
_cell.length_b   1.000
_cell.length_c   1.000
_cell.angle_alpha   90.00
_cell.angle_beta   90.00
_cell.angle_gamma   90.00
#
_symmetry.space_group_name_H-M   'P 1'
#
loop_
_entity.id
_entity.type
_entity.pdbx_description
1 polymer ?
#
loop_
_entity_poly.entity_id
_entity_poly.type
_entity_poly.pdbx_seq_one_letter_code
_entity_poly.pdbx_strand_id
1 'polypeptide(L)'
;MSKPVSERSVRLLDSMSPILHFLNDSIWSSRRHETGICDFTIGNPHEMPPRELVEAYSRWIEPRNEHWFAYKMNETGPRDVLEGSLRQWRNIPFEAEDIFLTNGAIAALAVVLGTIVDPGDEVIFISPPWFQYEGMILNAGGIPVRIRLLPETFDLDLGAIDEAIGPKTRAVIINSPQNPTGRIFPSEVLKDLAGMLESKSRESGRTVYLISDEAYSRIVFEGKTFPSPVAFYHESFLVYTYGKVLLAPGERIGFIALPPTMSERVQIRKALVGVQMMNGWSFPNALLQYALGDIDKIGIDIAHLQRKRDRLYTALTAAGYEALLPEGTFYMLVRSPWRDDEAFIELLARHDIFCIPGSTMDIPGYFRICFTPGDDTVERSLAGFELALRQAAEMGEARS
;
A
#
# COMPACT_ATOMS: atom_id res chain seq x y z
N MET A 1 -37.57 4.30 12.16
CA MET A 1 -37.08 2.93 12.18
C MET A 1 -35.69 2.96 12.82
N SER A 2 -35.37 2.06 13.76
CA SER A 2 -34.04 1.97 14.35
C SER A 2 -33.05 1.57 13.26
N LYS A 3 -31.91 2.29 13.15
CA LYS A 3 -30.83 1.90 12.23
C LYS A 3 -30.20 0.59 12.75
N PRO A 4 -30.12 -0.48 11.98
CA PRO A 4 -29.59 -1.77 12.44
C PRO A 4 -28.07 -1.74 12.70
N VAL A 5 -27.36 -0.74 12.17
CA VAL A 5 -25.91 -0.54 12.33
C VAL A 5 -25.59 0.91 12.69
N SER A 6 -24.40 1.14 13.23
CA SER A 6 -23.97 2.49 13.62
C SER A 6 -23.76 3.39 12.38
N GLU A 7 -23.91 4.71 12.57
CA GLU A 7 -23.64 5.69 11.50
C GLU A 7 -22.17 5.62 11.01
N ARG A 8 -21.25 5.30 11.92
CA ARG A 8 -19.87 5.05 11.55
C ARG A 8 -19.76 3.88 10.57
N SER A 9 -20.44 2.75 10.82
CA SER A 9 -20.42 1.60 9.93
C SER A 9 -21.00 1.91 8.55
N VAL A 10 -22.04 2.75 8.50
CA VAL A 10 -22.60 3.21 7.21
C VAL A 10 -21.55 4.00 6.43
N ARG A 11 -20.91 5.00 7.07
CA ARG A 11 -19.85 5.79 6.40
C ARG A 11 -18.65 4.95 5.94
N LEU A 12 -18.29 3.92 6.70
CA LEU A 12 -17.24 2.98 6.29
C LEU A 12 -17.63 2.19 5.04
N LEU A 13 -18.86 1.69 4.98
CA LEU A 13 -19.37 0.99 3.81
C LEU A 13 -19.42 1.91 2.58
N ASP A 14 -19.88 3.15 2.77
CA ASP A 14 -19.97 4.14 1.70
C ASP A 14 -18.58 4.46 1.13
N SER A 15 -17.57 4.65 1.99
CA SER A 15 -16.18 4.93 1.57
C SER A 15 -15.54 3.77 0.78
N MET A 16 -16.01 2.55 1.01
CA MET A 16 -15.52 1.34 0.33
C MET A 16 -16.43 0.90 -0.82
N SER A 17 -17.53 1.58 -1.07
CA SER A 17 -18.55 1.16 -2.03
C SER A 17 -17.99 0.83 -3.42
N PRO A 18 -17.10 1.65 -4.05
CA PRO A 18 -16.59 1.36 -5.38
C PRO A 18 -15.82 0.02 -5.44
N ILE A 19 -14.92 -0.21 -4.48
CA ILE A 19 -14.15 -1.47 -4.46
C ILE A 19 -15.01 -2.66 -4.05
N LEU A 20 -15.96 -2.49 -3.14
CA LEU A 20 -16.88 -3.56 -2.76
C LEU A 20 -17.79 -3.96 -3.92
N HIS A 21 -18.26 -2.99 -4.72
CA HIS A 21 -19.01 -3.26 -5.94
C HIS A 21 -18.14 -4.05 -6.93
N PHE A 22 -16.91 -3.63 -7.19
CA PHE A 22 -16.00 -4.39 -8.04
C PHE A 22 -15.78 -5.82 -7.54
N LEU A 23 -15.53 -6.01 -6.26
CA LEU A 23 -15.24 -7.33 -5.68
C LEU A 23 -16.43 -8.28 -5.66
N ASN A 24 -17.67 -7.78 -5.60
CA ASN A 24 -18.88 -8.59 -5.41
C ASN A 24 -19.77 -8.67 -6.64
N ASP A 25 -19.85 -7.60 -7.43
CA ASP A 25 -20.89 -7.45 -8.45
C ASP A 25 -20.34 -7.31 -9.89
N SER A 26 -19.01 -7.21 -10.06
CA SER A 26 -18.39 -7.07 -11.38
C SER A 26 -18.36 -8.39 -12.17
N ILE A 27 -18.11 -8.29 -13.48
CA ILE A 27 -17.87 -9.46 -14.34
C ILE A 27 -16.66 -10.27 -13.83
N TRP A 28 -15.64 -9.62 -13.25
CA TRP A 28 -14.53 -10.33 -12.62
C TRP A 28 -15.00 -11.21 -11.45
N SER A 29 -15.86 -10.71 -10.59
CA SER A 29 -16.32 -11.47 -9.42
C SER A 29 -17.04 -12.76 -9.80
N SER A 30 -17.76 -12.76 -10.93
CA SER A 30 -18.45 -13.93 -11.45
C SER A 30 -17.52 -14.93 -12.16
N ARG A 31 -16.42 -14.46 -12.76
CA ARG A 31 -15.52 -15.25 -13.62
C ARG A 31 -14.15 -15.57 -12.99
N ARG A 32 -13.82 -15.00 -11.84
CA ARG A 32 -12.47 -15.08 -11.20
C ARG A 32 -11.95 -16.49 -10.91
N HIS A 33 -12.81 -17.50 -10.97
CA HIS A 33 -12.47 -18.90 -10.75
C HIS A 33 -12.39 -19.71 -12.04
N GLU A 34 -12.63 -19.08 -13.19
CA GLU A 34 -12.49 -19.73 -14.49
C GLU A 34 -11.03 -20.01 -14.82
N THR A 35 -10.77 -21.12 -15.50
CA THR A 35 -9.43 -21.44 -16.00
C THR A 35 -9.15 -20.67 -17.30
N GLY A 36 -7.89 -20.27 -17.49
CA GLY A 36 -7.45 -19.61 -18.71
C GLY A 36 -7.59 -18.09 -18.74
N ILE A 37 -8.22 -17.48 -17.75
CA ILE A 37 -8.28 -16.02 -17.63
C ILE A 37 -6.91 -15.42 -17.34
N CYS A 38 -6.72 -14.17 -17.72
CA CYS A 38 -5.57 -13.34 -17.38
C CYS A 38 -5.99 -12.35 -16.28
N ASP A 39 -5.83 -12.77 -15.02
CA ASP A 39 -6.24 -11.97 -13.85
C ASP A 39 -5.10 -11.06 -13.38
N PHE A 40 -5.22 -9.77 -13.67
CA PHE A 40 -4.32 -8.69 -13.24
C PHE A 40 -4.95 -7.76 -12.20
N THR A 41 -5.97 -8.21 -11.48
CA THR A 41 -6.73 -7.35 -10.57
C THR A 41 -6.04 -7.15 -9.23
N ILE A 42 -5.97 -8.18 -8.40
CA ILE A 42 -5.50 -8.09 -7.01
C ILE A 42 -4.04 -8.54 -6.94
N GLY A 43 -3.24 -7.85 -6.09
CA GLY A 43 -1.85 -8.20 -5.83
C GLY A 43 -1.69 -9.49 -5.02
N ASN A 44 -2.32 -10.57 -5.48
CA ASN A 44 -2.14 -11.91 -4.94
C ASN A 44 -1.01 -12.63 -5.69
N PRO A 45 -0.31 -13.56 -5.03
CA PRO A 45 0.64 -14.42 -5.72
C PRO A 45 -0.10 -15.40 -6.64
N HIS A 46 0.45 -15.61 -7.82
CA HIS A 46 0.01 -16.62 -8.78
C HIS A 46 1.09 -17.69 -9.00
N GLU A 47 2.16 -17.63 -8.23
CA GLU A 47 3.28 -18.55 -8.23
C GLU A 47 3.41 -19.20 -6.85
N MET A 48 4.13 -20.32 -6.78
CA MET A 48 4.41 -20.96 -5.51
C MET A 48 5.23 -20.03 -4.61
N PRO A 49 4.97 -20.01 -3.29
CA PRO A 49 5.75 -19.21 -2.37
C PRO A 49 7.23 -19.60 -2.40
N PRO A 50 8.14 -18.67 -2.09
CA PRO A 50 9.56 -18.98 -2.00
C PRO A 50 9.81 -20.16 -1.05
N ARG A 51 10.65 -21.11 -1.48
CA ARG A 51 10.96 -22.30 -0.66
C ARG A 51 11.59 -21.92 0.67
N GLU A 52 12.39 -20.87 0.67
CA GLU A 52 13.04 -20.29 1.85
C GLU A 52 12.02 -19.86 2.91
N LEU A 53 10.83 -19.38 2.50
CA LEU A 53 9.76 -19.00 3.40
C LEU A 53 9.19 -20.27 4.12
N VAL A 54 8.98 -21.34 3.36
CA VAL A 54 8.51 -22.63 3.92
C VAL A 54 9.56 -23.21 4.88
N GLU A 55 10.84 -23.13 4.52
CA GLU A 55 11.95 -23.58 5.37
C GLU A 55 12.08 -22.72 6.63
N ALA A 56 11.87 -21.40 6.54
CA ALA A 56 11.83 -20.53 7.70
C ALA A 56 10.75 -20.96 8.70
N TYR A 57 9.53 -21.21 8.23
CA TYR A 57 8.45 -21.68 9.10
C TYR A 57 8.74 -23.06 9.70
N SER A 58 9.22 -24.01 8.89
CA SER A 58 9.56 -25.34 9.33
C SER A 58 10.61 -25.36 10.44
N ARG A 59 11.57 -24.41 10.41
CA ARG A 59 12.62 -24.25 11.43
C ARG A 59 12.06 -23.83 12.80
N TRP A 60 10.96 -23.07 12.83
CA TRP A 60 10.43 -22.44 14.02
C TRP A 60 9.12 -23.06 14.53
N ILE A 61 8.53 -24.02 13.81
CA ILE A 61 7.28 -24.63 14.21
C ILE A 61 7.44 -25.59 15.38
N GLU A 62 8.60 -26.22 15.52
CA GLU A 62 8.89 -27.13 16.64
C GLU A 62 9.12 -26.34 17.94
N PRO A 63 8.33 -26.58 19.01
CA PRO A 63 8.47 -25.88 20.26
C PRO A 63 9.82 -26.20 20.93
N ARG A 64 10.48 -25.18 21.47
CA ARG A 64 11.78 -25.31 22.18
C ARG A 64 11.65 -25.22 23.69
N ASN A 65 10.47 -24.83 24.20
CA ASN A 65 10.10 -24.80 25.61
C ASN A 65 8.58 -24.74 25.75
N GLU A 66 8.07 -24.89 26.98
CA GLU A 66 6.66 -24.89 27.31
C GLU A 66 5.92 -23.57 27.03
N HIS A 67 6.65 -22.46 26.93
CA HIS A 67 6.11 -21.12 26.65
C HIS A 67 6.18 -20.73 25.17
N TRP A 68 6.57 -21.65 24.28
CA TRP A 68 6.80 -21.35 22.88
C TRP A 68 5.61 -20.70 22.18
N PHE A 69 4.43 -21.21 22.42
CA PHE A 69 3.17 -20.69 21.86
C PHE A 69 2.33 -19.92 22.89
N ALA A 70 2.92 -19.47 24.00
CA ALA A 70 2.26 -18.55 24.90
C ALA A 70 1.97 -17.20 24.22
N TYR A 71 1.08 -16.39 24.82
CA TYR A 71 0.81 -15.03 24.31
C TYR A 71 2.12 -14.27 24.09
N LYS A 72 2.23 -13.65 22.92
CA LYS A 72 3.36 -12.79 22.54
C LYS A 72 2.92 -11.35 22.53
N MET A 73 3.86 -10.47 22.85
CA MET A 73 3.75 -9.02 22.63
C MET A 73 4.71 -8.58 21.53
N ASN A 74 5.35 -7.44 21.68
CA ASN A 74 6.47 -7.03 20.84
C ASN A 74 7.75 -7.69 21.39
N GLU A 75 8.05 -8.90 20.94
CA GLU A 75 9.19 -9.66 21.44
C GLU A 75 10.52 -8.97 21.10
N THR A 76 11.51 -9.07 21.97
CA THR A 76 12.80 -8.38 21.80
C THR A 76 13.56 -8.90 20.59
N GLY A 77 13.70 -10.22 20.42
CA GLY A 77 14.48 -10.81 19.33
C GLY A 77 14.10 -10.32 17.93
N PRO A 78 12.81 -10.38 17.51
CA PRO A 78 12.42 -9.83 16.21
C PRO A 78 12.62 -8.32 16.10
N ARG A 79 12.51 -7.53 17.18
CA ARG A 79 12.78 -6.08 17.16
C ARG A 79 14.27 -5.79 16.95
N ASP A 80 15.16 -6.56 17.58
CA ASP A 80 16.62 -6.45 17.40
C ASP A 80 17.01 -6.76 15.93
N VAL A 81 16.36 -7.75 15.30
CA VAL A 81 16.54 -8.04 13.88
C VAL A 81 16.12 -6.82 13.03
N LEU A 82 14.97 -6.23 13.32
CA LEU A 82 14.46 -5.07 12.59
C LEU A 82 15.32 -3.82 12.82
N GLU A 83 15.83 -3.59 14.01
CA GLU A 83 16.78 -2.51 14.28
C GLU A 83 17.99 -2.61 13.36
N GLY A 84 18.63 -3.78 13.28
CA GLY A 84 19.76 -4.03 12.39
C GLY A 84 19.41 -3.86 10.91
N SER A 85 18.28 -4.41 10.50
CA SER A 85 17.77 -4.34 9.14
C SER A 85 17.46 -2.90 8.71
N LEU A 86 16.73 -2.14 9.52
CA LEU A 86 16.38 -0.74 9.23
C LEU A 86 17.61 0.16 9.18
N ARG A 87 18.59 -0.05 10.07
CA ARG A 87 19.86 0.66 10.02
C ARG A 87 20.59 0.42 8.69
N GLN A 88 20.61 -0.82 8.22
CA GLN A 88 21.23 -1.17 6.94
C GLN A 88 20.45 -0.61 5.74
N TRP A 89 19.12 -0.73 5.74
CA TRP A 89 18.29 -0.37 4.58
C TRP A 89 17.92 1.12 4.51
N ARG A 90 17.86 1.82 5.66
CA ARG A 90 17.42 3.23 5.73
C ARG A 90 18.50 4.18 6.18
N ASN A 91 19.63 3.67 6.68
CA ASN A 91 20.68 4.48 7.30
C ASN A 91 20.14 5.40 8.44
N ILE A 92 19.08 4.95 9.13
CA ILE A 92 18.49 5.62 10.30
C ILE A 92 18.77 4.73 11.51
N PRO A 93 19.31 5.26 12.61
CA PRO A 93 19.65 4.48 13.79
C PRO A 93 18.43 4.25 14.69
N PHE A 94 17.41 3.55 14.17
CA PHE A 94 16.27 3.13 14.98
C PHE A 94 16.71 2.31 16.18
N GLU A 95 16.01 2.44 17.28
CA GLU A 95 16.18 1.61 18.47
C GLU A 95 15.10 0.51 18.49
N ALA A 96 15.42 -0.66 19.06
CA ALA A 96 14.46 -1.78 19.11
C ALA A 96 13.15 -1.40 19.83
N GLU A 97 13.22 -0.50 20.83
CA GLU A 97 12.08 0.01 21.57
C GLU A 97 11.15 0.92 20.73
N ASP A 98 11.63 1.44 19.60
CA ASP A 98 10.85 2.24 18.66
C ASP A 98 10.10 1.40 17.64
N ILE A 99 10.25 0.08 17.66
CA ILE A 99 9.71 -0.85 16.69
C ILE A 99 8.56 -1.66 17.29
N PHE A 100 7.42 -1.66 16.62
CA PHE A 100 6.18 -2.32 17.06
C PHE A 100 5.71 -3.30 15.99
N LEU A 101 5.72 -4.58 16.32
CA LEU A 101 5.29 -5.64 15.41
C LEU A 101 3.77 -5.61 15.23
N THR A 102 3.32 -5.74 13.99
CA THR A 102 1.90 -5.64 13.64
C THR A 102 1.45 -6.77 12.72
N ASN A 103 0.14 -7.01 12.66
CA ASN A 103 -0.46 -7.95 11.72
C ASN A 103 -0.52 -7.35 10.29
N GLY A 104 0.65 -6.94 9.76
CA GLY A 104 0.84 -6.27 8.50
C GLY A 104 0.53 -4.76 8.56
N ALA A 105 0.70 -4.07 7.42
CA ALA A 105 0.54 -2.61 7.33
C ALA A 105 -0.88 -2.12 7.66
N ILE A 106 -1.92 -2.90 7.36
CA ILE A 106 -3.31 -2.54 7.73
C ILE A 106 -3.44 -2.34 9.23
N ALA A 107 -2.94 -3.31 10.01
CA ALA A 107 -2.94 -3.21 11.47
C ALA A 107 -2.02 -2.06 11.96
N ALA A 108 -0.87 -1.85 11.31
CA ALA A 108 0.03 -0.76 11.63
C ALA A 108 -0.64 0.61 11.45
N LEU A 109 -1.27 0.85 10.31
CA LEU A 109 -2.02 2.08 10.03
C LEU A 109 -3.16 2.30 11.05
N ALA A 110 -3.93 1.24 11.35
CA ALA A 110 -5.01 1.34 12.34
C ALA A 110 -4.49 1.70 13.74
N VAL A 111 -3.34 1.13 14.13
CA VAL A 111 -2.70 1.44 15.41
C VAL A 111 -2.17 2.87 15.42
N VAL A 112 -1.49 3.32 14.38
CA VAL A 112 -0.99 4.70 14.29
C VAL A 112 -2.14 5.70 14.33
N LEU A 113 -3.15 5.53 13.46
CA LEU A 113 -4.31 6.42 13.43
C LEU A 113 -5.06 6.43 14.79
N GLY A 114 -5.29 5.27 15.39
CA GLY A 114 -5.91 5.17 16.72
C GLY A 114 -5.07 5.77 17.85
N THR A 115 -3.77 5.98 17.63
CA THR A 115 -2.86 6.58 18.60
C THR A 115 -2.85 8.11 18.54
N ILE A 116 -2.97 8.68 17.34
CA ILE A 116 -2.73 10.12 17.15
C ILE A 116 -3.97 10.93 16.79
N VAL A 117 -5.06 10.28 16.33
CA VAL A 117 -6.27 10.96 15.83
C VAL A 117 -7.35 11.01 16.89
N ASP A 118 -7.79 12.21 17.22
CA ASP A 118 -8.98 12.46 18.01
C ASP A 118 -10.22 12.66 17.12
N PRO A 119 -11.44 12.46 17.64
CA PRO A 119 -12.66 12.75 16.90
C PRO A 119 -12.69 14.19 16.37
N GLY A 120 -12.81 14.33 15.05
CA GLY A 120 -12.85 15.62 14.37
C GLY A 120 -11.50 16.13 13.88
N ASP A 121 -10.42 15.42 14.14
CA ASP A 121 -9.11 15.70 13.53
C ASP A 121 -9.14 15.39 12.03
N GLU A 122 -8.46 16.20 11.24
CA GLU A 122 -8.31 16.00 9.81
C GLU A 122 -7.04 15.20 9.51
N VAL A 123 -7.18 14.22 8.62
CA VAL A 123 -6.04 13.44 8.11
C VAL A 123 -6.02 13.54 6.60
N ILE A 124 -4.95 14.15 6.09
CA ILE A 124 -4.71 14.26 4.65
C ILE A 124 -4.20 12.91 4.13
N PHE A 125 -4.73 12.46 2.99
CA PHE A 125 -4.21 11.32 2.24
C PHE A 125 -4.14 11.61 0.75
N ILE A 126 -3.21 10.95 0.06
CA ILE A 126 -2.90 11.22 -1.33
C ILE A 126 -3.74 10.33 -2.26
N SER A 127 -4.32 10.93 -3.30
CA SER A 127 -5.13 10.28 -4.34
C SER A 127 -4.38 10.29 -5.70
N PRO A 128 -4.43 9.20 -6.49
CA PRO A 128 -5.20 7.98 -6.28
C PRO A 128 -4.72 7.19 -5.05
N PRO A 129 -5.62 6.83 -4.13
CA PRO A 129 -5.26 6.19 -2.87
C PRO A 129 -5.22 4.66 -2.98
N TRP A 130 -4.57 4.02 -2.03
CA TRP A 130 -5.02 2.71 -1.64
C TRP A 130 -6.42 2.83 -1.01
N PHE A 131 -7.38 2.08 -1.52
CA PHE A 131 -8.82 2.27 -1.28
C PHE A 131 -9.27 2.19 0.20
N GLN A 132 -8.41 1.77 1.13
CA GLN A 132 -8.76 1.67 2.56
C GLN A 132 -8.38 2.91 3.39
N TYR A 133 -7.58 3.85 2.90
CA TYR A 133 -7.15 5.00 3.72
C TYR A 133 -8.32 5.80 4.26
N GLU A 134 -9.27 6.16 3.42
CA GLU A 134 -10.45 6.92 3.83
C GLU A 134 -11.25 6.21 4.93
N GLY A 135 -11.55 4.93 4.71
CA GLY A 135 -12.25 4.12 5.70
C GLY A 135 -11.50 3.98 7.02
N MET A 136 -10.16 3.86 6.99
CA MET A 136 -9.35 3.76 8.20
C MET A 136 -9.33 5.07 8.99
N ILE A 137 -9.27 6.23 8.32
CA ILE A 137 -9.37 7.55 8.95
C ILE A 137 -10.74 7.72 9.61
N LEU A 138 -11.83 7.40 8.90
CA LEU A 138 -13.19 7.42 9.44
C LEU A 138 -13.35 6.48 10.64
N ASN A 139 -12.74 5.30 10.58
CA ASN A 139 -12.79 4.33 11.69
C ASN A 139 -12.07 4.83 12.94
N ALA A 140 -10.99 5.60 12.78
CA ALA A 140 -10.28 6.26 13.88
C ALA A 140 -11.03 7.48 14.44
N GLY A 141 -12.13 7.91 13.82
CA GLY A 141 -12.90 9.10 14.20
C GLY A 141 -12.45 10.39 13.50
N GLY A 142 -11.45 10.30 12.63
CA GLY A 142 -10.93 11.42 11.86
C GLY A 142 -11.82 11.82 10.67
N ILE A 143 -11.48 12.98 10.10
CA ILE A 143 -12.06 13.53 8.87
C ILE A 143 -11.05 13.34 7.75
N PRO A 144 -11.35 12.54 6.71
CA PRO A 144 -10.45 12.35 5.59
C PRO A 144 -10.41 13.59 4.69
N VAL A 145 -9.19 14.06 4.38
CA VAL A 145 -8.93 15.15 3.45
C VAL A 145 -8.12 14.61 2.28
N ARG A 146 -8.68 14.65 1.09
CA ARG A 146 -8.11 14.05 -0.11
C ARG A 146 -7.35 15.07 -0.94
N ILE A 147 -6.07 14.82 -1.23
CA ILE A 147 -5.24 15.65 -2.12
C ILE A 147 -4.79 14.79 -3.30
N ARG A 148 -4.96 15.31 -4.52
CA ARG A 148 -4.55 14.62 -5.74
C ARG A 148 -3.08 14.82 -6.02
N LEU A 149 -2.45 13.80 -6.58
CA LEU A 149 -1.13 13.92 -7.19
C LEU A 149 -1.18 14.86 -8.41
N LEU A 150 -0.05 15.46 -8.75
CA LEU A 150 0.09 16.23 -9.98
C LEU A 150 -0.19 15.32 -11.20
N PRO A 151 -1.07 15.70 -12.11
CA PRO A 151 -1.55 14.80 -13.16
C PRO A 151 -0.47 14.40 -14.18
N GLU A 152 0.55 15.24 -14.39
CA GLU A 152 1.60 15.00 -15.39
C GLU A 152 2.71 14.10 -14.87
N THR A 153 3.08 14.24 -13.59
CA THR A 153 4.24 13.57 -13.00
C THR A 153 3.88 12.52 -11.99
N PHE A 154 2.68 12.56 -11.45
CA PHE A 154 2.24 11.78 -10.28
C PHE A 154 3.14 12.01 -9.05
N ASP A 155 3.74 13.18 -8.94
CA ASP A 155 4.41 13.64 -7.73
C ASP A 155 3.41 14.31 -6.77
N LEU A 156 3.84 14.55 -5.52
CA LEU A 156 3.03 15.24 -4.52
C LEU A 156 2.75 16.68 -4.95
N ASP A 157 1.49 17.09 -4.91
CA ASP A 157 1.11 18.50 -5.04
C ASP A 157 1.32 19.20 -3.69
N LEU A 158 2.53 19.71 -3.48
CA LEU A 158 2.90 20.38 -2.24
C LEU A 158 2.08 21.65 -2.01
N GLY A 159 1.67 22.35 -3.08
CA GLY A 159 0.82 23.54 -2.97
C GLY A 159 -0.55 23.19 -2.40
N ALA A 160 -1.19 22.15 -2.95
CA ALA A 160 -2.48 21.69 -2.46
C ALA A 160 -2.40 21.11 -1.04
N ILE A 161 -1.29 20.44 -0.69
CA ILE A 161 -1.06 19.95 0.69
C ILE A 161 -0.91 21.14 1.65
N ASP A 162 -0.14 22.18 1.29
CA ASP A 162 0.06 23.38 2.12
C ASP A 162 -1.25 24.11 2.41
N GLU A 163 -2.08 24.29 1.39
CA GLU A 163 -3.40 24.92 1.50
C GLU A 163 -4.38 24.11 2.37
N ALA A 164 -4.28 22.77 2.34
CA ALA A 164 -5.15 21.88 3.09
C ALA A 164 -4.77 21.74 4.57
N ILE A 165 -3.50 22.03 4.94
CA ILE A 165 -3.07 21.95 6.34
C ILE A 165 -3.64 23.12 7.14
N GLY A 166 -4.54 22.81 8.07
CA GLY A 166 -5.19 23.75 8.98
C GLY A 166 -5.05 23.36 10.46
N PRO A 167 -5.69 24.12 11.37
CA PRO A 167 -5.59 23.90 12.82
C PRO A 167 -6.10 22.53 13.29
N LYS A 168 -6.91 21.83 12.46
CA LYS A 168 -7.43 20.49 12.75
C LYS A 168 -6.59 19.39 12.12
N THR A 169 -5.65 19.72 11.25
CA THR A 169 -4.84 18.71 10.57
C THR A 169 -3.92 18.01 11.56
N ARG A 170 -4.04 16.71 11.62
CA ARG A 170 -3.27 15.86 12.55
C ARG A 170 -2.19 15.05 11.87
N ALA A 171 -2.44 14.61 10.64
CA ALA A 171 -1.46 13.81 9.91
C ALA A 171 -1.62 13.96 8.39
N VAL A 172 -0.53 13.63 7.69
CA VAL A 172 -0.49 13.40 6.24
C VAL A 172 -0.05 11.97 6.00
N ILE A 173 -0.82 11.20 5.22
CA ILE A 173 -0.47 9.83 4.81
C ILE A 173 0.08 9.89 3.39
N ILE A 174 1.30 9.39 3.19
CA ILE A 174 1.88 9.18 1.88
C ILE A 174 2.27 7.71 1.71
N ASN A 175 2.14 7.18 0.49
CA ASN A 175 2.55 5.84 0.12
C ASN A 175 3.62 5.94 -0.96
N SER A 176 4.82 5.42 -0.68
CA SER A 176 5.92 5.39 -1.64
C SER A 176 6.71 4.09 -1.45
N PRO A 177 7.04 3.37 -2.54
CA PRO A 177 6.51 3.49 -3.90
C PRO A 177 5.00 3.43 -3.95
N GLN A 178 4.38 4.28 -4.74
CA GLN A 178 2.96 4.58 -4.69
C GLN A 178 2.11 3.53 -5.41
N ASN A 179 1.04 3.07 -4.78
CA ASN A 179 -0.01 2.26 -5.39
C ASN A 179 -1.21 3.17 -5.69
N PRO A 180 -1.62 3.34 -6.97
CA PRO A 180 -1.39 2.45 -8.13
C PRO A 180 -0.33 2.90 -9.13
N THR A 181 0.30 4.07 -8.98
CA THR A 181 1.11 4.70 -10.03
C THR A 181 2.51 4.08 -10.19
N GLY A 182 3.03 3.40 -9.17
CA GLY A 182 4.41 2.91 -9.14
C GLY A 182 5.47 4.01 -8.93
N ARG A 183 5.05 5.26 -8.68
CA ARG A 183 5.95 6.41 -8.50
C ARG A 183 6.72 6.31 -7.18
N ILE A 184 8.01 6.63 -7.22
CA ILE A 184 8.85 6.88 -6.04
C ILE A 184 9.00 8.40 -5.91
N PHE A 185 8.54 8.96 -4.80
CA PHE A 185 8.65 10.41 -4.61
C PHE A 185 10.11 10.83 -4.44
N PRO A 186 10.59 11.85 -5.20
CA PRO A 186 11.97 12.31 -5.15
C PRO A 186 12.37 12.87 -3.79
N SER A 187 13.66 12.73 -3.43
CA SER A 187 14.20 13.25 -2.16
C SER A 187 13.94 14.73 -1.96
N GLU A 188 13.99 15.54 -3.03
CA GLU A 188 13.74 16.98 -2.94
C GLU A 188 12.30 17.28 -2.57
N VAL A 189 11.34 16.60 -3.20
CA VAL A 189 9.90 16.71 -2.86
C VAL A 189 9.64 16.32 -1.40
N LEU A 190 10.32 15.26 -0.92
CA LEU A 190 10.20 14.80 0.46
C LEU A 190 10.83 15.79 1.47
N LYS A 191 11.93 16.45 1.13
CA LYS A 191 12.54 17.50 1.95
C LYS A 191 11.62 18.73 2.03
N ASP A 192 11.04 19.14 0.91
CA ASP A 192 10.14 20.28 0.86
C ASP A 192 8.86 19.98 1.68
N LEU A 193 8.30 18.77 1.56
CA LEU A 193 7.20 18.32 2.40
C LEU A 193 7.58 18.38 3.89
N ALA A 194 8.76 17.87 4.26
CA ALA A 194 9.22 17.86 5.65
C ALA A 194 9.33 19.29 6.21
N GLY A 195 9.95 20.21 5.47
CA GLY A 195 10.07 21.63 5.85
C GLY A 195 8.71 22.32 6.02
N MET A 196 7.76 22.00 5.13
CA MET A 196 6.38 22.48 5.22
C MET A 196 5.69 21.96 6.48
N LEU A 197 5.72 20.66 6.75
CA LEU A 197 5.10 20.06 7.93
C LEU A 197 5.69 20.61 9.23
N GLU A 198 7.00 20.87 9.25
CA GLU A 198 7.67 21.50 10.39
C GLU A 198 7.21 22.95 10.62
N SER A 199 7.06 23.74 9.55
CA SER A 199 6.55 25.12 9.63
C SER A 199 5.11 25.14 10.13
N LYS A 200 4.23 24.36 9.52
CA LYS A 200 2.82 24.26 9.90
C LYS A 200 2.62 23.78 11.34
N SER A 201 3.43 22.82 11.79
CA SER A 201 3.40 22.34 13.19
C SER A 201 3.79 23.46 14.18
N ARG A 202 4.82 24.24 13.85
CA ARG A 202 5.22 25.39 14.68
C ARG A 202 4.18 26.51 14.68
N GLU A 203 3.62 26.85 13.53
CA GLU A 203 2.61 27.90 13.37
C GLU A 203 1.32 27.60 14.13
N SER A 204 0.87 26.34 14.08
CA SER A 204 -0.36 25.90 14.76
C SER A 204 -0.15 25.57 16.23
N GLY A 205 1.10 25.38 16.68
CA GLY A 205 1.43 24.85 18.00
C GLY A 205 1.00 23.39 18.21
N ARG A 206 0.67 22.68 17.12
CA ARG A 206 0.21 21.29 17.11
C ARG A 206 0.98 20.47 16.08
N THR A 207 1.53 19.34 16.49
CA THR A 207 2.28 18.45 15.60
C THR A 207 1.39 17.89 14.49
N VAL A 208 1.80 18.09 13.24
CA VAL A 208 1.27 17.43 12.07
C VAL A 208 2.18 16.24 11.74
N TYR A 209 1.72 15.03 11.97
CA TYR A 209 2.52 13.82 11.75
C TYR A 209 2.57 13.42 10.27
N LEU A 210 3.67 12.77 9.88
CA LEU A 210 3.78 12.09 8.59
C LEU A 210 3.63 10.57 8.80
N ILE A 211 2.65 9.95 8.16
CA ILE A 211 2.52 8.50 8.10
C ILE A 211 3.08 8.03 6.76
N SER A 212 4.22 7.36 6.80
CA SER A 212 4.90 6.83 5.62
C SER A 212 4.54 5.36 5.44
N ASP A 213 3.61 5.08 4.51
CA ASP A 213 3.30 3.71 4.10
C ASP A 213 4.34 3.22 3.10
N GLU A 214 5.28 2.41 3.58
CA GLU A 214 6.41 1.89 2.82
C GLU A 214 6.23 0.42 2.41
N ALA A 215 4.99 -0.03 2.25
CA ALA A 215 4.67 -1.43 1.95
C ALA A 215 5.43 -2.01 0.74
N TYR A 216 5.82 -1.17 -0.21
CA TYR A 216 6.53 -1.56 -1.44
C TYR A 216 8.00 -1.13 -1.48
N SER A 217 8.55 -0.59 -0.41
CA SER A 217 9.88 0.02 -0.40
C SER A 217 11.05 -0.93 -0.73
N ARG A 218 10.83 -2.25 -0.69
CA ARG A 218 11.79 -3.27 -1.13
C ARG A 218 11.51 -3.78 -2.57
N ILE A 219 10.52 -3.21 -3.26
CA ILE A 219 10.19 -3.54 -4.66
C ILE A 219 10.47 -2.30 -5.50
N VAL A 220 11.72 -2.15 -5.91
CA VAL A 220 12.25 -0.99 -6.64
C VAL A 220 13.03 -1.49 -7.83
N PHE A 221 12.86 -0.86 -8.99
CA PHE A 221 13.40 -1.29 -10.27
C PHE A 221 14.62 -0.47 -10.71
N GLU A 222 15.40 -1.02 -11.66
CA GLU A 222 16.51 -0.33 -12.35
C GLU A 222 17.62 0.17 -11.41
N GLY A 223 17.79 -0.48 -10.24
CA GLY A 223 18.77 -0.04 -9.26
C GLY A 223 18.52 1.34 -8.66
N LYS A 224 17.27 1.88 -8.84
CA LYS A 224 16.89 3.12 -8.17
C LYS A 224 16.94 2.97 -6.66
N THR A 225 17.26 4.05 -5.98
CA THR A 225 17.20 4.11 -4.52
C THR A 225 15.82 4.58 -4.08
N PHE A 226 15.31 3.99 -3.01
CA PHE A 226 14.09 4.46 -2.36
C PHE A 226 14.46 5.42 -1.22
N PRO A 227 14.14 6.73 -1.33
CA PRO A 227 14.30 7.66 -0.23
C PRO A 227 13.15 7.49 0.76
N SER A 228 13.44 6.97 1.95
CA SER A 228 12.42 6.82 2.98
C SER A 228 11.97 8.19 3.50
N PRO A 229 10.67 8.54 3.47
CA PRO A 229 10.16 9.82 3.95
C PRO A 229 10.52 10.12 5.40
N VAL A 230 10.63 9.09 6.24
CA VAL A 230 10.99 9.24 7.66
C VAL A 230 12.44 9.69 7.88
N ALA A 231 13.29 9.67 6.85
CA ALA A 231 14.64 10.21 6.90
C ALA A 231 14.66 11.75 6.85
N PHE A 232 13.56 12.37 6.40
CA PHE A 232 13.46 13.82 6.19
C PHE A 232 12.65 14.52 7.28
N TYR A 233 11.71 13.81 7.92
CA TYR A 233 10.82 14.40 8.91
C TYR A 233 10.78 13.57 10.20
N HIS A 234 11.17 14.15 11.32
CA HIS A 234 11.29 13.45 12.60
C HIS A 234 9.94 13.09 13.25
N GLU A 235 8.87 13.89 13.04
CA GLU A 235 7.52 13.56 13.54
C GLU A 235 6.79 12.63 12.57
N SER A 236 7.36 11.42 12.34
CA SER A 236 6.86 10.48 11.34
C SER A 236 6.75 9.05 11.87
N PHE A 237 5.87 8.28 11.23
CA PHE A 237 5.69 6.85 11.46
C PHE A 237 6.03 6.09 10.18
N LEU A 238 7.01 5.20 10.24
CA LEU A 238 7.25 4.23 9.19
C LEU A 238 6.29 3.05 9.38
N VAL A 239 5.52 2.73 8.35
CA VAL A 239 4.63 1.57 8.31
C VAL A 239 5.10 0.61 7.22
N TYR A 240 5.28 -0.66 7.56
CA TYR A 240 5.77 -1.68 6.64
C TYR A 240 5.02 -3.01 6.76
N THR A 241 5.05 -3.81 5.70
CA THR A 241 4.55 -5.20 5.67
C THR A 241 5.41 -6.10 4.81
N TYR A 242 5.64 -7.31 5.27
CA TYR A 242 6.36 -8.35 4.51
C TYR A 242 5.51 -9.00 3.41
N GLY A 243 4.19 -8.93 3.53
CA GLY A 243 3.27 -9.58 2.59
C GLY A 243 3.45 -9.20 1.12
N LYS A 244 4.08 -8.04 0.85
CA LYS A 244 4.33 -7.56 -0.52
C LYS A 244 5.62 -8.12 -1.09
N VAL A 245 6.74 -7.95 -0.38
CA VAL A 245 8.06 -8.43 -0.82
C VAL A 245 8.17 -9.96 -0.85
N LEU A 246 7.30 -10.67 -0.14
CA LEU A 246 7.23 -12.13 -0.15
C LEU A 246 6.18 -12.69 -1.12
N LEU A 247 5.37 -11.83 -1.75
CA LEU A 247 4.12 -12.24 -2.42
C LEU A 247 3.28 -13.19 -1.54
N ALA A 248 3.27 -12.95 -0.25
CA ALA A 248 2.55 -13.75 0.74
C ALA A 248 1.64 -12.86 1.61
N PRO A 249 0.63 -12.17 1.01
CA PRO A 249 -0.21 -11.23 1.75
C PRO A 249 -1.08 -11.90 2.83
N GLY A 250 -1.27 -13.21 2.76
CA GLY A 250 -1.92 -14.01 3.80
C GLY A 250 -1.10 -14.10 5.09
N GLU A 251 0.22 -13.96 4.99
CA GLU A 251 1.13 -13.90 6.13
C GLU A 251 1.08 -12.49 6.75
N ARG A 252 0.46 -12.41 7.91
CA ARG A 252 0.13 -11.14 8.56
C ARG A 252 1.25 -10.66 9.45
N ILE A 253 2.38 -10.21 8.89
CA ILE A 253 3.47 -9.60 9.64
C ILE A 253 3.96 -8.31 9.00
N GLY A 254 4.18 -7.30 9.84
CA GLY A 254 4.69 -5.98 9.51
C GLY A 254 5.13 -5.27 10.78
N PHE A 255 5.38 -4.00 10.69
CA PHE A 255 5.80 -3.20 11.83
C PHE A 255 5.50 -1.71 11.64
N ILE A 256 5.51 -1.00 12.78
CA ILE A 256 5.63 0.46 12.87
C ILE A 256 7.04 0.74 13.40
N ALA A 257 7.71 1.76 12.88
CA ALA A 257 8.94 2.26 13.48
C ALA A 257 8.89 3.78 13.62
N LEU A 258 9.41 4.28 14.75
CA LEU A 258 9.51 5.70 15.08
C LEU A 258 10.95 6.18 14.89
N PRO A 259 11.20 7.32 14.23
CA PRO A 259 12.55 7.90 14.19
C PRO A 259 13.06 8.17 15.61
N PRO A 260 14.36 7.93 15.87
CA PRO A 260 14.92 8.14 17.20
C PRO A 260 14.87 9.61 17.65
N THR A 261 14.69 10.52 16.71
CA THR A 261 14.59 11.98 16.93
C THR A 261 13.16 12.48 17.10
N MET A 262 12.15 11.59 17.07
CA MET A 262 10.74 11.97 17.29
C MET A 262 10.54 12.55 18.69
N SER A 263 9.82 13.67 18.75
CA SER A 263 9.42 14.31 20.02
C SER A 263 8.45 13.41 20.79
N GLU A 264 8.43 13.55 22.10
CA GLU A 264 7.51 12.79 22.98
C GLU A 264 7.47 11.26 22.73
N ARG A 265 8.53 10.73 22.13
CA ARG A 265 8.70 9.33 21.72
C ARG A 265 8.30 8.34 22.82
N VAL A 266 8.66 8.61 24.08
CA VAL A 266 8.36 7.71 25.20
C VAL A 266 6.84 7.60 25.45
N GLN A 267 6.13 8.70 25.33
CA GLN A 267 4.66 8.72 25.48
C GLN A 267 3.99 8.02 24.31
N ILE A 268 4.46 8.28 23.09
CA ILE A 268 3.94 7.67 21.88
C ILE A 268 4.14 6.15 21.90
N ARG A 269 5.32 5.64 22.32
CA ARG A 269 5.58 4.20 22.52
C ARG A 269 4.53 3.55 23.42
N LYS A 270 4.21 4.17 24.55
CA LYS A 270 3.20 3.65 25.48
C LYS A 270 1.80 3.64 24.88
N ALA A 271 1.44 4.70 24.16
CA ALA A 271 0.14 4.81 23.51
C ALA A 271 -0.02 3.77 22.40
N LEU A 272 0.99 3.56 21.55
CA LEU A 272 0.99 2.53 20.51
C LEU A 272 0.72 1.14 21.07
N VAL A 273 1.42 0.74 22.15
CA VAL A 273 1.18 -0.56 22.82
C VAL A 273 -0.24 -0.64 23.36
N GLY A 274 -0.74 0.41 24.00
CA GLY A 274 -2.10 0.46 24.52
C GLY A 274 -3.15 0.28 23.42
N VAL A 275 -3.02 1.00 22.32
CA VAL A 275 -3.92 0.90 21.17
C VAL A 275 -3.80 -0.48 20.51
N GLN A 276 -2.59 -1.03 20.34
CA GLN A 276 -2.37 -2.39 19.84
C GLN A 276 -3.17 -3.42 20.63
N MET A 277 -3.11 -3.35 21.94
CA MET A 277 -3.83 -4.28 22.82
C MET A 277 -5.35 -4.13 22.72
N MET A 278 -5.84 -2.90 22.55
CA MET A 278 -7.28 -2.61 22.53
C MET A 278 -7.95 -2.84 21.18
N ASN A 279 -7.20 -2.87 20.10
CA ASN A 279 -7.75 -3.12 18.75
C ASN A 279 -8.27 -4.55 18.52
N GLY A 280 -8.05 -5.48 19.46
CA GLY A 280 -8.61 -6.84 19.43
C GLY A 280 -7.81 -7.88 18.65
N TRP A 281 -6.88 -7.48 17.77
CA TRP A 281 -5.97 -8.40 17.07
C TRP A 281 -4.55 -8.39 17.62
N SER A 282 -4.25 -7.51 18.55
CA SER A 282 -2.99 -7.35 19.31
C SER A 282 -1.70 -7.49 18.46
N PHE A 283 -0.96 -8.55 18.68
CA PHE A 283 0.37 -8.75 18.11
C PHE A 283 0.39 -9.90 17.10
N PRO A 284 1.38 -9.97 16.18
CA PRO A 284 1.55 -11.12 15.30
C PRO A 284 1.73 -12.42 16.09
N ASN A 285 1.36 -13.53 15.49
CA ASN A 285 1.49 -14.83 16.12
C ASN A 285 2.96 -15.19 16.44
N ALA A 286 3.15 -16.15 17.35
CA ALA A 286 4.47 -16.54 17.83
C ALA A 286 5.39 -17.02 16.70
N LEU A 287 4.87 -17.84 15.78
CA LEU A 287 5.67 -18.42 14.69
C LEU A 287 6.26 -17.32 13.78
N LEU A 288 5.45 -16.33 13.39
CA LEU A 288 5.91 -15.22 12.54
C LEU A 288 6.97 -14.36 13.27
N GLN A 289 6.79 -14.13 14.57
CA GLN A 289 7.77 -13.37 15.33
C GLN A 289 9.10 -14.12 15.44
N TYR A 290 9.09 -15.44 15.70
CA TYR A 290 10.33 -16.23 15.74
C TYR A 290 11.01 -16.34 14.39
N ALA A 291 10.24 -16.49 13.31
CA ALA A 291 10.76 -16.63 11.96
C ALA A 291 11.26 -15.30 11.36
N LEU A 292 11.03 -14.15 12.01
CA LEU A 292 11.28 -12.84 11.41
C LEU A 292 12.72 -12.64 10.97
N GLY A 293 13.69 -13.18 11.71
CA GLY A 293 15.11 -13.11 11.34
C GLY A 293 15.49 -13.86 10.06
N ASP A 294 14.70 -14.89 9.72
CA ASP A 294 14.82 -15.59 8.43
C ASP A 294 14.00 -14.86 7.35
N ILE A 295 12.76 -14.50 7.67
CA ILE A 295 11.81 -13.81 6.76
C ILE A 295 12.39 -12.48 6.24
N ASP A 296 13.08 -11.72 7.07
CA ASP A 296 13.64 -10.41 6.70
C ASP A 296 14.70 -10.49 5.58
N LYS A 297 15.32 -11.65 5.42
CA LYS A 297 16.33 -11.92 4.40
C LYS A 297 15.76 -12.44 3.08
N ILE A 298 14.46 -12.78 3.08
CA ILE A 298 13.77 -13.35 1.93
C ILE A 298 13.11 -12.21 1.14
N GLY A 299 13.16 -12.31 -0.17
CA GLY A 299 12.47 -11.42 -1.08
C GLY A 299 12.22 -12.11 -2.41
N ILE A 300 11.27 -11.60 -3.17
CA ILE A 300 11.03 -12.04 -4.54
C ILE A 300 12.21 -11.65 -5.45
N ASP A 301 12.35 -12.35 -6.57
CA ASP A 301 13.28 -11.96 -7.63
C ASP A 301 12.80 -10.67 -8.31
N ILE A 302 13.37 -9.54 -7.86
CA ILE A 302 13.04 -8.21 -8.40
C ILE A 302 13.41 -8.10 -9.88
N ALA A 303 14.51 -8.76 -10.32
CA ALA A 303 14.89 -8.74 -11.73
C ALA A 303 13.89 -9.50 -12.60
N HIS A 304 13.35 -10.62 -12.11
CA HIS A 304 12.26 -11.33 -12.79
C HIS A 304 10.99 -10.48 -12.86
N LEU A 305 10.59 -9.86 -11.76
CA LEU A 305 9.43 -8.97 -11.72
C LEU A 305 9.60 -7.77 -12.67
N GLN A 306 10.82 -7.21 -12.73
CA GLN A 306 11.16 -6.15 -13.68
C GLN A 306 11.01 -6.60 -15.13
N ARG A 307 11.45 -7.81 -15.49
CA ARG A 307 11.25 -8.34 -16.86
C ARG A 307 9.76 -8.43 -17.22
N LYS A 308 8.89 -8.88 -16.30
CA LYS A 308 7.43 -8.88 -16.51
C LYS A 308 6.89 -7.47 -16.75
N ARG A 309 7.30 -6.51 -15.90
CA ARG A 309 6.95 -5.09 -16.05
C ARG A 309 7.34 -4.57 -17.45
N ASP A 310 8.60 -4.75 -17.82
CA ASP A 310 9.16 -4.24 -19.06
C ASP A 310 8.48 -4.88 -20.28
N ARG A 311 8.18 -6.17 -20.20
CA ARG A 311 7.45 -6.90 -21.25
C ARG A 311 6.05 -6.35 -21.45
N LEU A 312 5.28 -6.14 -20.38
CA LEU A 312 3.94 -5.55 -20.43
C LEU A 312 4.01 -4.11 -20.94
N TYR A 313 4.88 -3.29 -20.36
CA TYR A 313 5.02 -1.89 -20.76
C TYR A 313 5.35 -1.74 -22.23
N THR A 314 6.34 -2.50 -22.73
CA THR A 314 6.75 -2.46 -24.14
C THR A 314 5.60 -2.89 -25.07
N ALA A 315 4.88 -3.95 -24.74
CA ALA A 315 3.79 -4.43 -25.55
C ALA A 315 2.59 -3.45 -25.58
N LEU A 316 2.21 -2.94 -24.42
CA LEU A 316 1.10 -1.99 -24.30
C LEU A 316 1.39 -0.68 -25.04
N THR A 317 2.59 -0.12 -24.87
CA THR A 317 2.99 1.12 -25.56
C THR A 317 3.13 0.91 -27.06
N ALA A 318 3.65 -0.23 -27.51
CA ALA A 318 3.70 -0.59 -28.94
C ALA A 318 2.30 -0.75 -29.55
N ALA A 319 1.32 -1.24 -28.80
CA ALA A 319 -0.07 -1.31 -29.22
C ALA A 319 -0.76 0.06 -29.28
N GLY A 320 -0.23 1.09 -28.59
CA GLY A 320 -0.76 2.45 -28.57
C GLY A 320 -1.40 2.88 -27.24
N TYR A 321 -1.26 2.09 -26.16
CA TYR A 321 -1.67 2.53 -24.83
C TYR A 321 -0.72 3.57 -24.22
N GLU A 322 -1.25 4.51 -23.47
CA GLU A 322 -0.48 5.40 -22.60
C GLU A 322 -0.32 4.72 -21.23
N ALA A 323 0.81 4.06 -21.01
CA ALA A 323 1.12 3.38 -19.75
C ALA A 323 2.19 4.15 -18.97
N LEU A 324 2.06 4.22 -17.64
CA LEU A 324 3.13 4.69 -16.78
C LEU A 324 4.12 3.56 -16.53
N LEU A 325 5.41 3.82 -16.72
CA LEU A 325 6.46 2.87 -16.34
C LEU A 325 6.67 2.94 -14.82
N PRO A 326 6.31 1.89 -14.05
CA PRO A 326 6.47 1.95 -12.60
C PRO A 326 7.95 1.91 -12.19
N GLU A 327 8.32 2.75 -11.23
CA GLU A 327 9.65 2.78 -10.63
C GLU A 327 9.79 1.77 -9.48
N GLY A 328 8.65 1.39 -8.91
CA GLY A 328 8.52 0.39 -7.85
C GLY A 328 7.12 -0.21 -7.82
N THR A 329 6.81 -1.02 -6.82
CA THR A 329 5.59 -1.81 -6.67
C THR A 329 5.51 -2.98 -7.68
N PHE A 330 4.34 -3.58 -7.81
CA PHE A 330 4.00 -4.52 -8.87
C PHE A 330 2.70 -4.11 -9.60
N TYR A 331 2.47 -2.79 -9.66
CA TYR A 331 1.33 -2.20 -10.35
C TYR A 331 1.80 -1.30 -11.47
N MET A 332 1.03 -1.31 -12.54
CA MET A 332 1.17 -0.40 -13.69
C MET A 332 -0.17 0.31 -13.90
N LEU A 333 -0.14 1.63 -13.94
CA LEU A 333 -1.29 2.44 -14.26
C LEU A 333 -1.29 2.73 -15.77
N VAL A 334 -2.42 2.45 -16.42
CA VAL A 334 -2.58 2.59 -17.86
C VAL A 334 -3.80 3.47 -18.13
N ARG A 335 -3.68 4.42 -19.04
CA ARG A 335 -4.80 5.25 -19.47
C ARG A 335 -5.80 4.41 -20.27
N SER A 336 -7.06 4.49 -19.90
CA SER A 336 -8.15 3.87 -20.63
C SER A 336 -8.38 4.63 -21.96
N PRO A 337 -8.62 3.96 -23.08
CA PRO A 337 -9.00 4.62 -24.33
C PRO A 337 -10.38 5.28 -24.23
N TRP A 338 -11.21 4.86 -23.28
CA TRP A 338 -12.49 5.47 -22.98
C TRP A 338 -12.45 6.20 -21.64
N ARG A 339 -13.20 7.31 -21.54
CA ARG A 339 -13.39 8.01 -20.27
C ARG A 339 -14.12 7.14 -19.24
N ASP A 340 -15.03 6.31 -19.72
CA ASP A 340 -15.70 5.26 -18.94
C ASP A 340 -14.76 4.04 -18.88
N ASP A 341 -13.94 4.01 -17.83
CA ASP A 341 -12.97 2.95 -17.61
C ASP A 341 -13.63 1.61 -17.22
N GLU A 342 -14.80 1.64 -16.59
CA GLU A 342 -15.56 0.43 -16.25
C GLU A 342 -16.05 -0.26 -17.53
N ALA A 343 -16.62 0.49 -18.48
CA ALA A 343 -17.03 -0.05 -19.77
C ALA A 343 -15.83 -0.61 -20.56
N PHE A 344 -14.65 0.01 -20.43
CA PHE A 344 -13.44 -0.53 -21.07
C PHE A 344 -12.96 -1.83 -20.40
N ILE A 345 -13.02 -1.93 -19.07
CA ILE A 345 -12.71 -3.18 -18.34
C ILE A 345 -13.67 -4.32 -18.75
N GLU A 346 -14.95 -4.03 -18.99
CA GLU A 346 -15.89 -5.01 -19.54
C GLU A 346 -15.50 -5.47 -20.96
N LEU A 347 -14.95 -4.56 -21.76
CA LEU A 347 -14.42 -4.94 -23.10
C LEU A 347 -13.18 -5.84 -22.96
N LEU A 348 -12.25 -5.53 -22.05
CA LEU A 348 -11.10 -6.39 -21.76
C LEU A 348 -11.54 -7.79 -21.28
N ALA A 349 -12.59 -7.87 -20.46
CA ALA A 349 -13.13 -9.13 -19.97
C ALA A 349 -13.68 -10.05 -21.08
N ARG A 350 -14.08 -9.51 -22.25
CA ARG A 350 -14.45 -10.30 -23.44
C ARG A 350 -13.25 -11.01 -24.07
N HIS A 351 -12.05 -10.54 -23.75
CA HIS A 351 -10.77 -11.16 -24.13
C HIS A 351 -10.11 -11.90 -22.98
N ASP A 352 -10.89 -12.27 -21.96
CA ASP A 352 -10.44 -12.97 -20.75
C ASP A 352 -9.35 -12.22 -19.94
N ILE A 353 -9.30 -10.90 -20.05
CA ILE A 353 -8.36 -10.03 -19.34
C ILE A 353 -9.12 -9.24 -18.28
N PHE A 354 -8.65 -9.33 -17.04
CA PHE A 354 -9.26 -8.65 -15.90
C PHE A 354 -8.26 -7.70 -15.23
N CYS A 355 -8.66 -6.42 -15.12
CA CYS A 355 -7.91 -5.34 -14.48
C CYS A 355 -8.84 -4.59 -13.52
N ILE A 356 -8.29 -3.76 -12.64
CA ILE A 356 -9.12 -2.89 -11.79
C ILE A 356 -9.34 -1.55 -12.50
N PRO A 357 -10.60 -1.09 -12.66
CA PRO A 357 -10.88 0.23 -13.20
C PRO A 357 -10.37 1.33 -12.26
N GLY A 358 -9.89 2.43 -12.83
CA GLY A 358 -9.35 3.56 -12.08
C GLY A 358 -10.39 4.29 -11.25
N SER A 359 -11.65 4.27 -11.67
CA SER A 359 -12.80 4.78 -10.91
C SER A 359 -12.87 4.22 -9.48
N THR A 360 -12.47 2.96 -9.26
CA THR A 360 -12.40 2.36 -7.91
C THR A 360 -11.31 2.94 -7.02
N MET A 361 -10.35 3.67 -7.61
CA MET A 361 -9.18 4.26 -6.94
C MET A 361 -9.13 5.79 -7.11
N ASP A 362 -10.28 6.43 -7.38
CA ASP A 362 -10.41 7.89 -7.57
C ASP A 362 -9.54 8.46 -8.72
N ILE A 363 -9.30 7.65 -9.75
CA ILE A 363 -8.60 8.06 -10.98
C ILE A 363 -9.34 7.56 -12.23
N PRO A 364 -10.58 8.07 -12.49
CA PRO A 364 -11.36 7.64 -13.64
C PRO A 364 -10.62 7.94 -14.96
N GLY A 365 -10.87 7.11 -15.96
CA GLY A 365 -10.16 7.16 -17.25
C GLY A 365 -8.81 6.44 -17.25
N TYR A 366 -8.52 5.66 -16.20
CA TYR A 366 -7.36 4.77 -16.10
C TYR A 366 -7.78 3.36 -15.70
N PHE A 367 -6.87 2.41 -15.79
CA PHE A 367 -6.99 1.10 -15.17
C PHE A 367 -5.63 0.64 -14.64
N ARG A 368 -5.67 -0.22 -13.62
CA ARG A 368 -4.46 -0.74 -12.98
C ARG A 368 -4.25 -2.20 -13.37
N ILE A 369 -3.05 -2.51 -13.82
CA ILE A 369 -2.53 -3.86 -14.04
C ILE A 369 -1.66 -4.26 -12.84
N CYS A 370 -1.95 -5.41 -12.22
CA CYS A 370 -1.05 -6.06 -11.27
C CYS A 370 -0.23 -7.12 -12.02
N PHE A 371 1.09 -6.98 -12.11
CA PHE A 371 1.94 -7.91 -12.88
C PHE A 371 2.60 -9.00 -12.00
N THR A 372 1.91 -9.44 -10.95
CA THR A 372 2.30 -10.64 -10.17
C THR A 372 2.01 -11.98 -10.85
N PRO A 373 1.08 -12.10 -11.81
CA PRO A 373 0.84 -13.37 -12.53
C PRO A 373 2.08 -13.90 -13.24
N GLY A 374 2.11 -15.22 -13.49
CA GLY A 374 3.20 -15.89 -14.19
C GLY A 374 3.42 -15.41 -15.64
N ASP A 375 4.61 -15.65 -16.18
CA ASP A 375 5.02 -15.18 -17.51
C ASP A 375 4.07 -15.62 -18.62
N ASP A 376 3.54 -16.85 -18.54
CA ASP A 376 2.57 -17.37 -19.53
C ASP A 376 1.25 -16.60 -19.52
N THR A 377 0.81 -16.10 -18.37
CA THR A 377 -0.39 -15.26 -18.27
C THR A 377 -0.13 -13.88 -18.89
N VAL A 378 1.05 -13.32 -18.63
CA VAL A 378 1.47 -12.07 -19.28
C VAL A 378 1.47 -12.25 -20.80
N GLU A 379 2.16 -13.25 -21.33
CA GLU A 379 2.26 -13.46 -22.79
C GLU A 379 0.89 -13.71 -23.45
N ARG A 380 0.03 -14.52 -22.84
CA ARG A 380 -1.32 -14.78 -23.37
C ARG A 380 -2.19 -13.53 -23.44
N SER A 381 -2.00 -12.58 -22.52
CA SER A 381 -2.82 -11.37 -22.46
C SER A 381 -2.50 -10.35 -23.56
N LEU A 382 -1.29 -10.36 -24.13
CA LEU A 382 -0.81 -9.27 -24.98
C LEU A 382 -1.65 -9.07 -26.25
N ALA A 383 -2.01 -10.15 -26.94
CA ALA A 383 -2.88 -10.08 -28.11
C ALA A 383 -4.29 -9.58 -27.78
N GLY A 384 -4.79 -9.94 -26.59
CA GLY A 384 -6.10 -9.48 -26.12
C GLY A 384 -6.12 -7.98 -25.82
N PHE A 385 -5.08 -7.42 -25.20
CA PHE A 385 -4.95 -5.98 -25.01
C PHE A 385 -4.95 -5.23 -26.36
N GLU A 386 -4.18 -5.71 -27.34
CA GLU A 386 -4.13 -5.10 -28.69
C GLU A 386 -5.50 -5.14 -29.38
N LEU A 387 -6.20 -6.28 -29.33
CA LEU A 387 -7.55 -6.42 -29.92
C LEU A 387 -8.57 -5.51 -29.22
N ALA A 388 -8.55 -5.44 -27.90
CA ALA A 388 -9.46 -4.57 -27.13
C ALA A 388 -9.25 -3.09 -27.50
N LEU A 389 -7.99 -2.65 -27.66
CA LEU A 389 -7.72 -1.26 -28.05
C LEU A 389 -8.25 -0.94 -29.45
N ARG A 390 -8.06 -1.84 -30.43
CA ARG A 390 -8.61 -1.67 -31.79
C ARG A 390 -10.13 -1.60 -31.76
N GLN A 391 -10.79 -2.51 -31.06
CA GLN A 391 -12.24 -2.50 -30.91
C GLN A 391 -12.75 -1.23 -30.21
N ALA A 392 -12.00 -0.76 -29.21
CA ALA A 392 -12.36 0.48 -28.54
C ALA A 392 -12.32 1.70 -29.47
N ALA A 393 -11.33 1.76 -30.38
CA ALA A 393 -11.25 2.82 -31.39
C ALA A 393 -12.42 2.76 -32.36
N GLU A 394 -12.72 1.58 -32.91
CA GLU A 394 -13.87 1.37 -33.81
C GLU A 394 -15.21 1.74 -33.17
N MET A 395 -15.42 1.37 -31.91
CA MET A 395 -16.64 1.70 -31.16
C MET A 395 -16.70 3.19 -30.78
N GLY A 396 -15.55 3.84 -30.56
CA GLY A 396 -15.46 5.28 -30.29
C GLY A 396 -15.88 6.14 -31.48
N GLU A 397 -15.48 5.77 -32.69
CA GLU A 397 -15.90 6.42 -33.93
C GLU A 397 -17.41 6.25 -34.21
N ALA A 398 -18.00 5.14 -33.78
CA ALA A 398 -19.43 4.89 -33.94
C ALA A 398 -20.30 5.63 -32.89
N ARG A 399 -19.72 6.17 -31.84
CA ARG A 399 -20.42 6.89 -30.73
C ARG A 399 -20.18 8.41 -30.77
N SER A 400 -19.28 8.91 -31.61
CA SER A 400 -19.04 10.34 -31.85
C SER A 400 -19.99 10.88 -32.91
#